data_7a95923b434e959a32e5372e03e233e3
#
_entry.id   7a95923b434e959a32e5372e03e233e3
#
_cell.length_a   1.000
_cell.length_b   1.000
_cell.length_c   1.000
_cell.angle_alpha   90.00
_cell.angle_beta   90.00
_cell.angle_gamma   90.00
#
_symmetry.space_group_name_H-M   'P 1'
#
loop_
_entity.id
_entity.type
_entity.pdbx_description
1 polymer ?
#
loop_
_entity_poly.entity_id
_entity_poly.type
_entity_poly.pdbx_seq_one_letter_code
_entity_poly.pdbx_strand_id
1 'polypeptide(L)'
;MKEHIIEALKNIVGPENVSTAKPIRAGYVTRGIMDIHSREAAVIVRPKSVEEVRKILILANKEKIPVIPQSGGLSGGVATPVYGGGILIDLRRMNRIIEVDTDARYMVVESGVTVAQAWKYMQEHYPDYRPGIPDGAPPAATIVGDHLDRGFHFLATKYGPAADDVLGLEVVLPTGEIIRTGSAALPTSKWFYRWMFGPDLTGLFLGSQGTLGIVTKMAVKIFPLPKYREVLAFGASDWEYLIEPCLEVMKHEIVDLAQGGNYHLATCRRAKYVWPPRPKPKGLPQVWMNFELGAETQEELEIIKKKIRSVLEKYQKEYGEENLFEWKLDIKQIIARLTKPNRISVPYAGHKGGGLLFITWYVPWKESAEFAKIAERLMEKYKFSPVVWLAGIDHGRQGLLMPIVLFDPKDPQEFEKVERLDTEMTEIFLDMGGIPYRPNAMVHAPLVMSKAAGYYNLLKKIKKVLDPNGIMHPGRLALP
;
A
#
# COMPACT_ATOMS: atom_id res chain seq x y z
N MET A 1 -12.88 28.89 -5.66
CA MET A 1 -11.54 29.52 -5.49
C MET A 1 -11.56 30.87 -6.15
N LYS A 2 -10.87 31.88 -5.59
CA LYS A 2 -10.83 33.24 -6.13
C LYS A 2 -10.04 33.27 -7.46
N GLU A 3 -10.45 34.12 -8.40
CA GLU A 3 -9.88 34.14 -9.77
C GLU A 3 -8.38 34.47 -9.78
N HIS A 4 -7.95 35.45 -8.96
CA HIS A 4 -6.53 35.82 -8.87
C HIS A 4 -5.63 34.66 -8.40
N ILE A 5 -6.14 33.71 -7.60
CA ILE A 5 -5.42 32.51 -7.20
C ILE A 5 -5.25 31.57 -8.41
N ILE A 6 -6.30 31.40 -9.20
CA ILE A 6 -6.23 30.57 -10.41
C ILE A 6 -5.21 31.14 -11.40
N GLU A 7 -5.21 32.46 -11.61
CA GLU A 7 -4.22 33.12 -12.48
C GLU A 7 -2.79 32.99 -11.93
N ALA A 8 -2.60 33.13 -10.60
CA ALA A 8 -1.29 32.89 -10.00
C ALA A 8 -0.81 31.46 -10.20
N LEU A 9 -1.70 30.45 -10.07
CA LEU A 9 -1.37 29.05 -10.34
C LEU A 9 -1.01 28.82 -11.81
N LYS A 10 -1.76 29.42 -12.76
CA LYS A 10 -1.44 29.37 -14.20
C LYS A 10 -0.07 29.98 -14.52
N ASN A 11 0.28 31.09 -13.86
CA ASN A 11 1.60 31.72 -14.03
C ASN A 11 2.75 30.86 -13.48
N ILE A 12 2.47 29.97 -12.50
CA ILE A 12 3.49 29.06 -11.94
C ILE A 12 3.75 27.85 -12.86
N VAL A 13 2.67 27.18 -13.32
CA VAL A 13 2.79 25.86 -13.98
C VAL A 13 2.42 25.85 -15.48
N GLY A 14 1.93 26.99 -16.01
CA GLY A 14 1.30 27.09 -17.33
C GLY A 14 -0.21 26.85 -17.29
N PRO A 15 -1.00 27.59 -18.11
CA PRO A 15 -2.46 27.53 -18.08
C PRO A 15 -3.02 26.12 -18.41
N GLU A 16 -2.35 25.35 -19.26
CA GLU A 16 -2.73 23.99 -19.64
C GLU A 16 -2.57 22.97 -18.48
N ASN A 17 -1.90 23.37 -17.42
CA ASN A 17 -1.63 22.52 -16.23
C ASN A 17 -2.49 22.90 -15.01
N VAL A 18 -3.48 23.79 -15.19
CA VAL A 18 -4.44 24.19 -14.16
C VAL A 18 -5.84 23.94 -14.66
N SER A 19 -6.66 23.22 -13.91
CA SER A 19 -8.05 22.95 -14.28
C SER A 19 -9.03 23.11 -13.13
N THR A 20 -10.08 23.91 -13.35
CA THR A 20 -11.26 24.03 -12.51
C THR A 20 -12.47 23.30 -13.09
N ALA A 21 -12.35 22.71 -14.28
CA ALA A 21 -13.44 22.04 -14.98
C ALA A 21 -13.96 20.83 -14.18
N LYS A 22 -15.27 20.78 -13.96
CA LYS A 22 -15.92 19.72 -13.16
C LYS A 22 -15.60 18.30 -13.64
N PRO A 23 -15.62 17.95 -14.94
CA PRO A 23 -15.26 16.61 -15.40
C PRO A 23 -13.83 16.23 -15.04
N ILE A 24 -12.88 17.18 -15.13
CA ILE A 24 -11.48 16.94 -14.77
C ILE A 24 -11.37 16.69 -13.27
N ARG A 25 -11.95 17.54 -12.42
CA ARG A 25 -11.91 17.39 -10.95
C ARG A 25 -12.57 16.08 -10.50
N ALA A 26 -13.71 15.71 -11.10
CA ALA A 26 -14.39 14.45 -10.83
C ALA A 26 -13.53 13.22 -11.16
N GLY A 27 -12.67 13.30 -12.19
CA GLY A 27 -11.72 12.24 -12.55
C GLY A 27 -10.64 11.99 -11.51
N TYR A 28 -10.41 12.93 -10.58
CA TYR A 28 -9.47 12.75 -9.46
C TYR A 28 -10.14 12.23 -8.18
N VAL A 29 -11.46 12.06 -8.17
CA VAL A 29 -12.19 11.47 -7.04
C VAL A 29 -12.12 9.95 -7.15
N THR A 30 -11.21 9.34 -6.41
CA THR A 30 -11.10 7.88 -6.31
C THR A 30 -11.96 7.41 -5.14
N ARG A 31 -13.05 6.71 -5.42
CA ARG A 31 -13.90 6.11 -4.38
C ARG A 31 -13.60 4.61 -4.30
N GLY A 32 -13.38 4.11 -3.09
CA GLY A 32 -13.11 2.70 -2.84
C GLY A 32 -11.63 2.37 -2.66
N ILE A 33 -11.33 1.09 -2.60
CA ILE A 33 -10.07 0.46 -2.24
C ILE A 33 -9.71 0.69 -0.76
N MET A 34 -9.34 1.91 -0.33
CA MET A 34 -8.97 2.20 1.07
C MET A 34 -9.84 3.28 1.72
N ASP A 35 -10.54 4.10 0.92
CA ASP A 35 -11.41 5.16 1.43
C ASP A 35 -12.58 5.39 0.48
N ILE A 36 -13.80 5.26 0.99
CA ILE A 36 -15.03 5.46 0.23
C ILE A 36 -15.57 6.90 0.32
N HIS A 37 -14.96 7.76 1.16
CA HIS A 37 -15.44 9.11 1.49
C HIS A 37 -14.76 10.23 0.70
N SER A 38 -14.18 9.93 -0.45
CA SER A 38 -13.47 10.91 -1.29
C SER A 38 -14.33 12.10 -1.72
N ARG A 39 -13.75 13.31 -1.69
CA ARG A 39 -14.37 14.57 -2.10
C ARG A 39 -13.61 15.21 -3.26
N GLU A 40 -14.27 16.15 -3.98
CA GLU A 40 -13.65 16.89 -5.08
C GLU A 40 -12.77 18.04 -4.55
N ALA A 41 -11.60 18.23 -5.19
CA ALA A 41 -10.80 19.44 -5.03
C ALA A 41 -11.45 20.63 -5.78
N ALA A 42 -11.10 21.86 -5.41
CA ALA A 42 -11.56 23.06 -6.11
C ALA A 42 -10.79 23.28 -7.43
N VAL A 43 -9.51 22.91 -7.46
CA VAL A 43 -8.64 23.02 -8.63
C VAL A 43 -7.61 21.89 -8.65
N ILE A 44 -7.27 21.45 -9.85
CA ILE A 44 -6.18 20.51 -10.11
C ILE A 44 -5.00 21.27 -10.68
N VAL A 45 -3.79 21.06 -10.13
CA VAL A 45 -2.55 21.71 -10.58
C VAL A 45 -1.50 20.64 -10.82
N ARG A 46 -0.79 20.72 -11.95
CA ARG A 46 0.19 19.72 -12.38
C ARG A 46 1.60 20.32 -12.53
N PRO A 47 2.38 20.42 -11.46
CA PRO A 47 3.76 20.90 -11.52
C PRO A 47 4.69 19.88 -12.21
N LYS A 48 5.79 20.39 -12.80
CA LYS A 48 6.87 19.58 -13.41
C LYS A 48 8.21 19.66 -12.68
N SER A 49 8.31 20.49 -11.65
CA SER A 49 9.56 20.72 -10.92
C SER A 49 9.34 21.00 -9.45
N VAL A 50 10.38 20.78 -8.64
CA VAL A 50 10.35 21.10 -7.20
C VAL A 50 10.11 22.60 -6.96
N GLU A 51 10.61 23.48 -7.82
CA GLU A 51 10.39 24.92 -7.71
C GLU A 51 8.94 25.32 -8.00
N GLU A 52 8.27 24.66 -8.92
CA GLU A 52 6.82 24.87 -9.13
C GLU A 52 6.02 24.42 -7.91
N VAL A 53 6.32 23.24 -7.34
CA VAL A 53 5.71 22.77 -6.07
C VAL A 53 5.94 23.78 -4.95
N ARG A 54 7.17 24.27 -4.79
CA ARG A 54 7.53 25.28 -3.80
C ARG A 54 6.71 26.57 -3.95
N LYS A 55 6.61 27.12 -5.15
CA LYS A 55 5.83 28.33 -5.43
C LYS A 55 4.34 28.14 -5.16
N ILE A 56 3.78 26.96 -5.48
CA ILE A 56 2.38 26.64 -5.16
C ILE A 56 2.17 26.61 -3.65
N LEU A 57 3.07 25.98 -2.87
CA LEU A 57 2.97 25.90 -1.42
C LEU A 57 3.09 27.28 -0.76
N ILE A 58 4.02 28.12 -1.22
CA ILE A 58 4.15 29.51 -0.72
C ILE A 58 2.85 30.28 -0.96
N LEU A 59 2.26 30.17 -2.16
CA LEU A 59 0.98 30.82 -2.48
C LEU A 59 -0.14 30.27 -1.57
N ALA A 60 -0.27 28.94 -1.47
CA ALA A 60 -1.29 28.30 -0.66
C ALA A 60 -1.16 28.66 0.83
N ASN A 61 0.06 28.70 1.34
CA ASN A 61 0.35 29.07 2.73
C ASN A 61 -0.04 30.54 3.02
N LYS A 62 0.31 31.47 2.13
CA LYS A 62 -0.07 32.88 2.21
C LYS A 62 -1.59 33.06 2.21
N GLU A 63 -2.28 32.36 1.33
CA GLU A 63 -3.73 32.46 1.14
C GLU A 63 -4.53 31.50 2.05
N LYS A 64 -3.85 30.69 2.88
CA LYS A 64 -4.41 29.66 3.77
C LYS A 64 -5.36 28.70 3.03
N ILE A 65 -4.92 28.22 1.87
CA ILE A 65 -5.68 27.30 1.01
C ILE A 65 -5.22 25.87 1.28
N PRO A 66 -6.13 24.91 1.55
CA PRO A 66 -5.79 23.51 1.67
C PRO A 66 -5.08 22.96 0.43
N VAL A 67 -4.05 22.12 0.65
CA VAL A 67 -3.27 21.48 -0.41
C VAL A 67 -3.29 19.97 -0.20
N ILE A 68 -3.62 19.23 -1.24
CA ILE A 68 -3.68 17.78 -1.25
C ILE A 68 -2.66 17.25 -2.27
N PRO A 69 -1.55 16.64 -1.83
CA PRO A 69 -0.60 16.04 -2.76
C PRO A 69 -1.11 14.69 -3.28
N GLN A 70 -0.95 14.47 -4.59
CA GLN A 70 -1.27 13.20 -5.22
C GLN A 70 -0.15 12.83 -6.21
N SER A 71 0.47 11.67 -6.04
CA SER A 71 1.39 11.11 -7.03
C SER A 71 0.62 10.35 -8.13
N GLY A 72 0.42 9.03 -7.99
CA GLY A 72 -0.38 8.25 -8.95
C GLY A 72 -1.89 8.28 -8.74
N GLY A 73 -2.36 8.57 -7.53
CA GLY A 73 -3.78 8.59 -7.16
C GLY A 73 -4.45 7.21 -7.15
N LEU A 74 -3.68 6.13 -7.15
CA LEU A 74 -4.17 4.75 -7.27
C LEU A 74 -4.17 3.96 -5.96
N SER A 75 -3.81 4.58 -4.84
CA SER A 75 -3.93 4.00 -3.48
C SER A 75 -5.35 4.13 -2.90
N GLY A 76 -6.33 4.40 -3.74
CA GLY A 76 -7.75 4.30 -3.40
C GLY A 76 -8.26 5.25 -2.32
N GLY A 77 -8.32 6.55 -2.60
CA GLY A 77 -9.04 7.52 -1.78
C GLY A 77 -8.19 8.28 -0.75
N VAL A 78 -7.02 7.76 -0.34
CA VAL A 78 -6.17 8.45 0.66
C VAL A 78 -5.54 9.76 0.16
N ALA A 79 -5.42 9.94 -1.15
CA ALA A 79 -4.88 11.16 -1.78
C ALA A 79 -5.97 12.06 -2.37
N THR A 80 -7.10 12.19 -1.67
CA THR A 80 -8.24 13.05 -2.05
C THR A 80 -8.65 13.93 -0.86
N PRO A 81 -9.24 15.12 -1.10
CA PRO A 81 -9.68 15.98 -0.01
C PRO A 81 -10.67 15.26 0.92
N VAL A 82 -10.48 15.42 2.23
CA VAL A 82 -11.42 14.91 3.25
C VAL A 82 -12.67 15.76 3.29
N TYR A 83 -12.53 17.09 3.32
CA TYR A 83 -13.65 18.04 3.42
C TYR A 83 -14.08 18.63 2.09
N GLY A 84 -13.39 18.32 0.99
CA GLY A 84 -13.60 18.94 -0.32
C GLY A 84 -12.91 20.30 -0.46
N GLY A 85 -12.81 20.78 -1.68
CA GLY A 85 -12.13 22.04 -2.01
C GLY A 85 -10.60 21.93 -2.02
N GLY A 86 -9.91 23.08 -1.89
CA GLY A 86 -8.45 23.13 -1.91
C GLY A 86 -7.80 22.93 -3.27
N ILE A 87 -6.47 22.88 -3.28
CA ILE A 87 -5.63 22.63 -4.45
C ILE A 87 -5.16 21.17 -4.41
N LEU A 88 -5.54 20.37 -5.39
CA LEU A 88 -4.94 19.05 -5.58
C LEU A 88 -3.72 19.19 -6.49
N ILE A 89 -2.57 18.78 -6.00
CA ILE A 89 -1.30 18.80 -6.73
C ILE A 89 -1.04 17.41 -7.29
N ASP A 90 -1.16 17.27 -8.61
CA ASP A 90 -0.85 16.05 -9.36
C ASP A 90 0.63 16.04 -9.77
N LEU A 91 1.42 15.17 -9.16
CA LEU A 91 2.87 15.09 -9.34
C LEU A 91 3.31 14.21 -10.54
N ARG A 92 2.39 13.68 -11.34
CA ARG A 92 2.72 12.72 -12.43
C ARG A 92 3.61 13.30 -13.54
N ARG A 93 3.74 14.63 -13.66
CA ARG A 93 4.69 15.26 -14.58
C ARG A 93 6.15 15.23 -14.09
N MET A 94 6.36 14.98 -12.79
CA MET A 94 7.68 14.78 -12.21
C MET A 94 8.00 13.28 -12.25
N ASN A 95 8.43 12.77 -13.41
CA ASN A 95 8.49 11.33 -13.70
C ASN A 95 9.85 10.85 -14.20
N ARG A 96 10.93 11.50 -13.78
CA ARG A 96 12.30 11.11 -14.15
C ARG A 96 12.86 10.10 -13.15
N ILE A 97 13.55 9.08 -13.67
CA ILE A 97 14.49 8.26 -12.91
C ILE A 97 15.81 9.04 -12.93
N ILE A 98 16.30 9.43 -11.76
CA ILE A 98 17.41 10.38 -11.60
C ILE A 98 18.75 9.64 -11.57
N GLU A 99 18.81 8.54 -10.82
CA GLU A 99 20.03 7.80 -10.56
C GLU A 99 19.72 6.35 -10.26
N VAL A 100 20.57 5.43 -10.67
CA VAL A 100 20.63 4.04 -10.20
C VAL A 100 22.06 3.72 -9.84
N ASP A 101 22.28 3.23 -8.63
CA ASP A 101 23.59 2.79 -8.13
C ASP A 101 23.48 1.31 -7.75
N THR A 102 24.09 0.43 -8.54
CA THR A 102 24.04 -1.02 -8.33
C THR A 102 24.98 -1.51 -7.23
N ASP A 103 26.03 -0.75 -6.92
CA ASP A 103 26.96 -1.09 -5.85
C ASP A 103 26.34 -0.82 -4.48
N ALA A 104 25.72 0.36 -4.32
CA ALA A 104 24.97 0.73 -3.11
C ALA A 104 23.51 0.23 -3.15
N ARG A 105 23.04 -0.34 -4.25
CA ARG A 105 21.74 -0.96 -4.46
C ARG A 105 20.54 -0.05 -4.16
N TYR A 106 20.53 1.12 -4.81
CA TYR A 106 19.39 2.04 -4.75
C TYR A 106 19.06 2.66 -6.11
N MET A 107 17.87 3.20 -6.23
CA MET A 107 17.46 4.08 -7.31
C MET A 107 16.80 5.34 -6.74
N VAL A 108 17.01 6.49 -7.40
CA VAL A 108 16.39 7.77 -7.07
C VAL A 108 15.36 8.11 -8.13
N VAL A 109 14.12 8.33 -7.71
CA VAL A 109 12.99 8.61 -8.60
C VAL A 109 12.23 9.86 -8.18
N GLU A 110 11.67 10.57 -9.14
CA GLU A 110 10.66 11.61 -8.90
C GLU A 110 9.29 11.00 -8.57
N SER A 111 8.43 11.78 -7.93
CA SER A 111 7.14 11.30 -7.38
C SER A 111 6.16 10.74 -8.40
N GLY A 112 6.26 11.10 -9.66
CA GLY A 112 5.40 10.62 -10.74
C GLY A 112 5.91 9.37 -11.47
N VAL A 113 7.09 8.83 -11.10
CA VAL A 113 7.61 7.62 -11.73
C VAL A 113 6.70 6.44 -11.41
N THR A 114 6.17 5.81 -12.45
CA THR A 114 5.27 4.67 -12.29
C THR A 114 6.04 3.38 -12.06
N VAL A 115 5.36 2.41 -11.46
CA VAL A 115 5.90 1.05 -11.28
C VAL A 115 6.29 0.43 -12.63
N ALA A 116 5.47 0.65 -13.67
CA ALA A 116 5.79 0.17 -15.02
C ALA A 116 7.04 0.82 -15.62
N GLN A 117 7.22 2.15 -15.43
CA GLN A 117 8.43 2.84 -15.88
C GLN A 117 9.68 2.35 -15.15
N ALA A 118 9.64 2.26 -13.82
CA ALA A 118 10.74 1.78 -13.02
C ALA A 118 11.12 0.35 -13.41
N TRP A 119 10.12 -0.55 -13.50
CA TRP A 119 10.35 -1.93 -13.90
C TRP A 119 10.97 -2.04 -15.29
N LYS A 120 10.40 -1.32 -16.30
CA LYS A 120 10.92 -1.33 -17.68
C LYS A 120 12.35 -0.82 -17.73
N TYR A 121 12.63 0.30 -17.08
CA TYR A 121 13.96 0.90 -17.01
C TYR A 121 14.99 -0.06 -16.42
N MET A 122 14.65 -0.73 -15.32
CA MET A 122 15.53 -1.72 -14.70
C MET A 122 15.79 -2.91 -15.64
N GLN A 123 14.77 -3.42 -16.33
CA GLN A 123 14.94 -4.54 -17.28
C GLN A 123 15.82 -4.18 -18.48
N GLU A 124 15.78 -2.93 -18.94
CA GLU A 124 16.56 -2.46 -20.09
C GLU A 124 18.01 -2.12 -19.74
N HIS A 125 18.29 -1.63 -18.52
CA HIS A 125 19.60 -1.10 -18.15
C HIS A 125 20.29 -1.87 -17.03
N TYR A 126 19.55 -2.57 -16.17
CA TYR A 126 20.05 -3.27 -14.97
C TYR A 126 19.28 -4.58 -14.75
N PRO A 127 19.34 -5.55 -15.71
CA PRO A 127 18.47 -6.73 -15.73
C PRO A 127 18.66 -7.68 -14.54
N ASP A 128 19.78 -7.61 -13.84
CA ASP A 128 20.07 -8.40 -12.65
C ASP A 128 19.44 -7.83 -11.36
N TYR A 129 18.75 -6.68 -11.47
CA TYR A 129 18.12 -6.01 -10.32
C TYR A 129 16.65 -5.71 -10.57
N ARG A 130 15.90 -5.58 -9.49
CA ARG A 130 14.46 -5.21 -9.49
C ARG A 130 14.16 -4.21 -8.36
N PRO A 131 13.22 -3.27 -8.55
CA PRO A 131 12.64 -2.51 -7.44
C PRO A 131 11.67 -3.38 -6.65
N GLY A 132 11.24 -2.96 -5.46
CA GLY A 132 10.07 -3.49 -4.80
C GLY A 132 8.82 -3.23 -5.65
N ILE A 133 8.22 -4.28 -6.22
CA ILE A 133 7.01 -4.17 -7.05
C ILE A 133 5.80 -4.42 -6.16
N PRO A 134 4.87 -3.45 -6.01
CA PRO A 134 3.69 -3.64 -5.18
C PRO A 134 2.77 -4.72 -5.75
N ASP A 135 2.30 -5.62 -4.89
CA ASP A 135 1.29 -6.60 -5.26
C ASP A 135 -0.09 -5.94 -5.33
N GLY A 136 -0.82 -6.23 -6.38
CA GLY A 136 -2.19 -5.74 -6.57
C GLY A 136 -2.32 -4.29 -7.02
N ALA A 137 -1.24 -3.51 -7.09
CA ALA A 137 -1.29 -2.16 -7.64
C ALA A 137 -1.27 -2.17 -9.17
N PRO A 138 -2.03 -1.27 -9.83
CA PRO A 138 -1.95 -1.12 -11.29
C PRO A 138 -0.54 -0.68 -11.72
N PRO A 139 -0.09 -1.02 -12.93
CA PRO A 139 1.22 -0.61 -13.46
C PRO A 139 1.43 0.92 -13.47
N ALA A 140 0.35 1.70 -13.51
CA ALA A 140 0.34 3.15 -13.43
C ALA A 140 0.45 3.71 -11.99
N ALA A 141 0.43 2.87 -10.96
CA ALA A 141 0.76 3.31 -9.60
C ALA A 141 2.21 3.81 -9.56
N THR A 142 2.50 4.75 -8.66
CA THR A 142 3.84 5.33 -8.56
C THR A 142 4.64 4.68 -7.45
N ILE A 143 5.95 4.54 -7.66
CA ILE A 143 6.89 4.04 -6.65
C ILE A 143 6.78 4.87 -5.37
N VAL A 144 6.89 6.20 -5.50
CA VAL A 144 6.86 7.10 -4.33
C VAL A 144 5.54 7.01 -3.56
N GLY A 145 4.40 6.98 -4.27
CA GLY A 145 3.09 6.87 -3.60
C GLY A 145 2.91 5.58 -2.83
N ASP A 146 3.38 4.47 -3.38
CA ASP A 146 3.31 3.16 -2.72
C ASP A 146 4.20 3.11 -1.46
N HIS A 147 5.46 3.53 -1.58
CA HIS A 147 6.42 3.52 -0.48
C HIS A 147 6.05 4.50 0.64
N LEU A 148 5.58 5.71 0.32
CA LEU A 148 5.08 6.66 1.33
C LEU A 148 3.89 6.10 2.12
N ASP A 149 3.07 5.28 1.49
CA ASP A 149 1.88 4.69 2.10
C ASP A 149 2.17 3.30 2.69
N ARG A 150 3.44 2.97 2.90
CA ARG A 150 3.93 1.71 3.47
C ARG A 150 3.47 0.48 2.68
N GLY A 151 3.49 0.57 1.35
CA GLY A 151 2.95 -0.43 0.46
C GLY A 151 3.44 -1.85 0.70
N PHE A 152 2.62 -2.81 0.31
CA PHE A 152 2.98 -4.22 0.27
C PHE A 152 3.58 -4.56 -1.10
N HIS A 153 4.73 -5.22 -1.12
CA HIS A 153 5.42 -5.63 -2.35
C HIS A 153 5.84 -7.10 -2.32
N PHE A 154 6.23 -7.65 -3.47
CA PHE A 154 6.58 -9.07 -3.64
C PHE A 154 7.81 -9.56 -2.85
N LEU A 155 8.41 -8.71 -2.06
CA LEU A 155 9.56 -9.03 -1.21
C LEU A 155 9.27 -8.74 0.27
N ALA A 156 8.01 -8.46 0.61
CA ALA A 156 7.66 -7.95 1.92
C ALA A 156 7.85 -8.96 3.06
N THR A 157 7.80 -10.25 2.79
CA THR A 157 8.13 -11.25 3.82
C THR A 157 9.61 -11.22 4.18
N LYS A 158 10.49 -10.99 3.18
CA LYS A 158 11.95 -11.01 3.37
C LYS A 158 12.52 -9.67 3.82
N TYR A 159 11.99 -8.55 3.32
CA TYR A 159 12.59 -7.23 3.49
C TYR A 159 11.69 -6.21 4.21
N GLY A 160 10.50 -6.60 4.65
CA GLY A 160 9.53 -5.71 5.27
C GLY A 160 8.64 -4.96 4.27
N PRO A 161 7.80 -4.02 4.74
CA PRO A 161 6.97 -3.19 3.88
C PRO A 161 7.80 -2.21 3.05
N ALA A 162 7.26 -1.69 1.94
CA ALA A 162 7.95 -0.78 1.04
C ALA A 162 8.53 0.48 1.73
N ALA A 163 7.98 0.89 2.86
CA ALA A 163 8.53 1.99 3.66
C ALA A 163 9.95 1.71 4.20
N ASP A 164 10.30 0.44 4.43
CA ASP A 164 11.63 0.04 4.91
C ASP A 164 12.68 0.06 3.80
N ASP A 165 12.24 0.17 2.55
CA ASP A 165 13.11 0.32 1.39
C ASP A 165 13.56 1.77 1.17
N VAL A 166 12.91 2.75 1.83
CA VAL A 166 13.19 4.18 1.61
C VAL A 166 14.47 4.58 2.31
N LEU A 167 15.43 5.11 1.55
CA LEU A 167 16.73 5.57 2.03
C LEU A 167 16.80 7.08 2.24
N GLY A 168 15.97 7.85 1.54
CA GLY A 168 15.94 9.30 1.70
C GLY A 168 14.88 9.95 0.83
N LEU A 169 14.53 11.17 1.17
CA LEU A 169 13.48 11.96 0.54
C LEU A 169 13.98 13.37 0.22
N GLU A 170 13.47 13.96 -0.87
CA GLU A 170 13.44 15.41 -1.07
C GLU A 170 11.99 15.85 -0.84
N VAL A 171 11.79 16.79 0.08
CA VAL A 171 10.47 17.22 0.54
C VAL A 171 10.36 18.73 0.46
N VAL A 172 9.24 19.23 -0.05
CA VAL A 172 8.87 20.64 0.08
C VAL A 172 7.93 20.78 1.27
N LEU A 173 8.36 21.51 2.29
CA LEU A 173 7.56 21.81 3.47
C LEU A 173 6.45 22.82 3.17
N PRO A 174 5.38 22.89 3.96
CA PRO A 174 4.27 23.84 3.76
C PRO A 174 4.70 25.29 3.68
N THR A 175 5.83 25.65 4.33
CA THR A 175 6.46 26.99 4.29
C THR A 175 7.18 27.30 2.97
N GLY A 176 7.34 26.30 2.07
CA GLY A 176 8.10 26.40 0.84
C GLY A 176 9.59 26.08 0.99
N GLU A 177 10.03 25.64 2.17
CA GLU A 177 11.40 25.17 2.39
C GLU A 177 11.59 23.79 1.73
N ILE A 178 12.74 23.59 1.06
CA ILE A 178 13.11 22.31 0.44
C ILE A 178 14.15 21.65 1.36
N ILE A 179 13.84 20.46 1.82
CA ILE A 179 14.73 19.66 2.67
C ILE A 179 15.04 18.32 2.02
N ARG A 180 16.15 17.71 2.44
CA ARG A 180 16.46 16.30 2.14
C ARG A 180 16.64 15.53 3.46
N THR A 181 16.34 14.24 3.41
CA THR A 181 16.50 13.31 4.54
C THR A 181 17.47 12.19 4.17
N GLY A 182 17.84 11.36 5.15
CA GLY A 182 18.86 10.35 4.94
C GLY A 182 20.25 10.96 4.68
N SER A 183 21.15 10.18 4.12
CA SER A 183 22.53 10.65 3.79
C SER A 183 22.53 11.83 2.82
N ALA A 184 21.54 11.95 1.95
CA ALA A 184 21.41 13.06 0.99
C ALA A 184 21.06 14.42 1.66
N ALA A 185 20.80 14.46 2.95
CA ALA A 185 20.71 15.71 3.72
C ALA A 185 22.05 16.44 3.76
N LEU A 186 23.17 15.71 3.66
CA LEU A 186 24.49 16.30 3.45
C LEU A 186 24.69 16.54 1.93
N PRO A 187 24.84 17.78 1.45
CA PRO A 187 24.89 18.09 0.00
C PRO A 187 25.99 17.37 -0.78
N THR A 188 27.07 16.98 -0.13
CA THR A 188 28.20 16.23 -0.72
C THR A 188 28.01 14.74 -0.71
N SER A 189 26.91 14.21 -0.10
CA SER A 189 26.64 12.77 0.02
C SER A 189 25.65 12.30 -1.04
N LYS A 190 25.72 10.98 -1.33
CA LYS A 190 24.75 10.26 -2.15
C LYS A 190 23.56 9.77 -1.30
N TRP A 191 22.62 9.05 -1.91
CA TRP A 191 21.34 8.59 -1.32
C TRP A 191 21.42 7.16 -0.72
N PHE A 192 22.59 6.71 -0.28
CA PHE A 192 22.84 5.30 0.04
C PHE A 192 22.39 4.86 1.45
N TYR A 193 22.06 5.81 2.35
CA TYR A 193 21.83 5.50 3.75
C TYR A 193 20.63 6.28 4.31
N ARG A 194 19.71 5.57 4.97
CA ARG A 194 18.46 6.14 5.50
C ARG A 194 18.69 7.12 6.65
N TRP A 195 19.67 6.82 7.47
CA TRP A 195 19.95 7.61 8.67
C TRP A 195 20.96 8.71 8.33
N MET A 196 20.72 9.90 8.87
CA MET A 196 21.77 10.88 9.05
C MET A 196 22.53 10.48 10.35
N PHE A 197 23.15 11.39 11.09
CA PHE A 197 23.70 11.07 12.40
C PHE A 197 22.71 11.26 13.55
N GLY A 198 21.52 11.75 13.29
CA GLY A 198 20.46 12.03 14.26
C GLY A 198 19.24 11.11 14.11
N PRO A 199 18.07 11.55 14.61
CA PRO A 199 16.82 10.81 14.46
C PRO A 199 16.45 10.57 13.01
N ASP A 200 15.67 9.50 12.76
CA ASP A 200 15.13 9.19 11.43
C ASP A 200 14.07 10.21 11.00
N LEU A 201 14.49 11.27 10.34
CA LEU A 201 13.57 12.25 9.77
C LEU A 201 12.85 11.75 8.50
N THR A 202 13.38 10.72 7.83
CA THR A 202 12.68 10.05 6.71
C THR A 202 11.38 9.43 7.21
N GLY A 203 11.41 8.79 8.37
CA GLY A 203 10.25 8.16 9.00
C GLY A 203 9.08 9.12 9.29
N LEU A 204 9.33 10.41 9.48
CA LEU A 204 8.26 11.40 9.70
C LEU A 204 7.29 11.52 8.53
N PHE A 205 7.78 11.32 7.30
CA PHE A 205 6.96 11.45 6.08
C PHE A 205 6.33 10.14 5.63
N LEU A 206 6.84 9.00 6.09
CA LEU A 206 6.29 7.67 5.78
C LEU A 206 4.98 7.44 6.56
N GLY A 207 3.90 7.17 5.85
CA GLY A 207 2.56 7.06 6.43
C GLY A 207 1.91 8.40 6.80
N SER A 208 2.56 9.54 6.51
CA SER A 208 1.99 10.87 6.83
C SER A 208 0.78 11.25 5.96
N GLN A 209 0.51 10.53 4.89
CA GLN A 209 -0.60 10.78 3.95
C GLN A 209 -0.64 12.25 3.45
N GLY A 210 0.54 12.87 3.26
CA GLY A 210 0.66 14.23 2.76
C GLY A 210 0.33 15.34 3.76
N THR A 211 0.23 15.04 5.06
CA THR A 211 -0.09 16.04 6.09
C THR A 211 1.10 16.90 6.52
N LEU A 212 2.34 16.47 6.23
CA LEU A 212 3.55 17.14 6.72
C LEU A 212 4.39 17.82 5.63
N GLY A 213 4.13 17.56 4.37
CA GLY A 213 4.87 18.11 3.24
C GLY A 213 4.61 17.33 1.94
N ILE A 214 5.26 17.76 0.85
CA ILE A 214 5.17 17.13 -0.47
C ILE A 214 6.52 16.53 -0.83
N VAL A 215 6.56 15.20 -0.93
CA VAL A 215 7.74 14.49 -1.42
C VAL A 215 7.86 14.66 -2.94
N THR A 216 9.00 15.14 -3.40
CA THR A 216 9.29 15.37 -4.81
C THR A 216 10.27 14.34 -5.39
N LYS A 217 11.18 13.79 -4.56
CA LYS A 217 12.09 12.69 -4.92
C LYS A 217 12.18 11.69 -3.78
N MET A 218 12.50 10.46 -4.13
CA MET A 218 12.71 9.36 -3.18
C MET A 218 13.85 8.47 -3.66
N ALA A 219 14.73 8.11 -2.75
CA ALA A 219 15.66 7.01 -2.94
C ALA A 219 15.08 5.74 -2.34
N VAL A 220 15.01 4.68 -3.13
CA VAL A 220 14.53 3.36 -2.71
C VAL A 220 15.55 2.28 -3.00
N LYS A 221 15.59 1.25 -2.17
CA LYS A 221 16.42 0.06 -2.42
C LYS A 221 16.02 -0.61 -3.73
N ILE A 222 17.00 -1.22 -4.38
CA ILE A 222 16.81 -2.21 -5.44
C ILE A 222 17.38 -3.55 -4.97
N PHE A 223 16.80 -4.63 -5.46
CA PHE A 223 17.08 -5.99 -4.99
C PHE A 223 17.62 -6.84 -6.13
N PRO A 224 18.52 -7.79 -5.87
CA PRO A 224 18.92 -8.76 -6.88
C PRO A 224 17.69 -9.50 -7.44
N LEU A 225 17.73 -9.80 -8.72
CA LEU A 225 16.73 -10.63 -9.39
C LEU A 225 17.24 -12.07 -9.46
N PRO A 226 16.72 -13.01 -8.66
CA PRO A 226 17.22 -14.38 -8.64
C PRO A 226 16.99 -15.06 -9.99
N LYS A 227 17.95 -15.90 -10.41
CA LYS A 227 17.92 -16.63 -11.68
C LYS A 227 16.85 -17.71 -11.70
N TYR A 228 16.69 -18.41 -10.58
CA TYR A 228 15.73 -19.49 -10.41
C TYR A 228 14.63 -19.05 -9.45
N ARG A 229 13.39 -19.27 -9.84
CA ARG A 229 12.21 -18.87 -9.04
C ARG A 229 11.16 -19.95 -9.11
N GLU A 230 10.55 -20.24 -7.97
CA GLU A 230 9.48 -21.22 -7.85
C GLU A 230 8.47 -20.79 -6.77
N VAL A 231 7.35 -21.47 -6.73
CA VAL A 231 6.30 -21.26 -5.71
C VAL A 231 5.90 -22.61 -5.16
N LEU A 232 5.94 -22.76 -3.85
CA LEU A 232 5.29 -23.84 -3.12
C LEU A 232 4.04 -23.31 -2.42
N ALA A 233 3.08 -24.18 -2.13
CA ALA A 233 1.90 -23.77 -1.39
C ALA A 233 1.46 -24.84 -0.40
N PHE A 234 1.01 -24.37 0.78
CA PHE A 234 0.27 -25.17 1.73
C PHE A 234 -1.21 -24.88 1.58
N GLY A 235 -2.04 -25.94 1.56
CA GLY A 235 -3.48 -25.87 1.70
C GLY A 235 -3.89 -26.41 3.05
N ALA A 236 -4.96 -25.84 3.64
CA ALA A 236 -5.47 -26.34 4.90
C ALA A 236 -7.00 -26.32 4.96
N SER A 237 -7.54 -27.09 5.92
CA SER A 237 -8.97 -27.15 6.22
C SER A 237 -9.47 -25.96 7.05
N ASP A 238 -8.57 -25.27 7.75
CA ASP A 238 -8.86 -24.06 8.55
C ASP A 238 -7.59 -23.17 8.68
N TRP A 239 -7.76 -21.89 9.01
CA TRP A 239 -6.69 -20.93 9.25
C TRP A 239 -5.69 -21.39 10.33
N GLU A 240 -6.18 -22.01 11.39
CA GLU A 240 -5.36 -22.45 12.52
C GLU A 240 -4.23 -23.40 12.10
N TYR A 241 -4.50 -24.29 11.14
CA TYR A 241 -3.50 -25.22 10.61
C TYR A 241 -2.43 -24.60 9.72
N LEU A 242 -2.59 -23.33 9.33
CA LEU A 242 -1.58 -22.60 8.55
C LEU A 242 -0.63 -21.75 9.40
N ILE A 243 -1.05 -21.29 10.59
CA ILE A 243 -0.32 -20.23 11.30
C ILE A 243 1.08 -20.67 11.73
N GLU A 244 1.19 -21.76 12.48
CA GLU A 244 2.50 -22.23 12.99
C GLU A 244 3.40 -22.76 11.86
N PRO A 245 2.95 -23.63 10.92
CA PRO A 245 3.81 -24.08 9.84
C PRO A 245 4.31 -22.93 8.96
N CYS A 246 3.45 -21.95 8.64
CA CYS A 246 3.86 -20.81 7.85
C CYS A 246 4.85 -19.90 8.60
N LEU A 247 4.67 -19.72 9.91
CA LEU A 247 5.61 -18.99 10.75
C LEU A 247 6.99 -19.66 10.78
N GLU A 248 7.02 -20.99 10.92
CA GLU A 248 8.29 -21.74 10.92
C GLU A 248 9.01 -21.59 9.57
N VAL A 249 8.28 -21.68 8.45
CA VAL A 249 8.85 -21.44 7.12
C VAL A 249 9.43 -20.01 7.00
N MET A 250 8.69 -18.99 7.43
CA MET A 250 9.13 -17.59 7.35
C MET A 250 10.33 -17.30 8.25
N LYS A 251 10.41 -17.89 9.44
CA LYS A 251 11.55 -17.76 10.35
C LYS A 251 12.86 -18.36 9.81
N HIS A 252 12.79 -19.17 8.78
CA HIS A 252 14.00 -19.63 8.08
C HIS A 252 14.60 -18.58 7.13
N GLU A 253 13.91 -17.45 6.90
CA GLU A 253 14.34 -16.33 6.04
C GLU A 253 14.65 -16.72 4.58
N ILE A 254 14.05 -17.82 4.12
CA ILE A 254 14.32 -18.44 2.80
C ILE A 254 13.26 -18.14 1.75
N VAL A 255 12.22 -17.38 2.10
CA VAL A 255 11.11 -17.04 1.19
C VAL A 255 11.07 -15.54 0.92
N ASP A 256 10.88 -15.16 -0.35
CA ASP A 256 10.73 -13.75 -0.74
C ASP A 256 9.36 -13.23 -0.27
N LEU A 257 8.31 -14.05 -0.42
CA LEU A 257 6.95 -13.71 -0.04
C LEU A 257 6.16 -14.94 0.41
N ALA A 258 5.42 -14.79 1.52
CA ALA A 258 4.39 -15.71 1.97
C ALA A 258 3.03 -15.00 1.93
N GLN A 259 2.12 -15.43 1.05
CA GLN A 259 0.79 -14.85 0.92
C GLN A 259 -0.26 -15.88 0.51
N GLY A 260 -1.49 -15.67 0.94
CA GLY A 260 -2.57 -16.60 0.66
C GLY A 260 -3.96 -16.03 0.92
N GLY A 261 -4.90 -16.88 1.24
CA GLY A 261 -6.25 -16.48 1.54
C GLY A 261 -7.21 -17.65 1.66
N ASN A 262 -8.49 -17.35 1.78
CA ASN A 262 -9.54 -18.36 1.78
C ASN A 262 -10.06 -18.67 0.37
N TYR A 263 -10.86 -19.75 0.22
CA TYR A 263 -11.37 -20.14 -1.11
C TYR A 263 -12.25 -19.05 -1.76
N HIS A 264 -12.84 -18.16 -0.98
CA HIS A 264 -13.58 -17.02 -1.51
C HIS A 264 -12.67 -16.08 -2.32
N LEU A 265 -11.43 -15.88 -1.90
CA LEU A 265 -10.44 -15.12 -2.64
C LEU A 265 -10.10 -15.76 -4.01
N ALA A 266 -9.96 -17.09 -4.05
CA ALA A 266 -9.70 -17.81 -5.31
C ALA A 266 -10.88 -17.74 -6.28
N THR A 267 -12.11 -17.75 -5.75
CA THR A 267 -13.34 -17.80 -6.55
C THR A 267 -13.83 -16.41 -6.96
N CYS A 268 -13.64 -15.37 -6.17
CA CYS A 268 -14.10 -14.02 -6.48
C CYS A 268 -13.40 -13.43 -7.73
N ARG A 269 -12.21 -13.89 -8.05
CA ARG A 269 -11.45 -13.47 -9.25
C ARG A 269 -11.99 -14.05 -10.57
N ARG A 270 -12.82 -15.12 -10.51
CA ARG A 270 -13.23 -15.90 -11.69
C ARG A 270 -14.68 -15.70 -12.13
N ALA A 271 -15.54 -15.09 -11.30
CA ALA A 271 -16.96 -14.99 -11.60
C ALA A 271 -17.59 -13.73 -10.95
N LYS A 272 -18.75 -13.30 -11.46
CA LYS A 272 -19.61 -12.33 -10.76
C LYS A 272 -19.89 -12.87 -9.36
N TYR A 273 -19.35 -12.21 -8.34
CA TYR A 273 -19.48 -12.62 -6.97
C TYR A 273 -20.69 -11.94 -6.34
N VAL A 274 -21.58 -12.71 -5.77
CA VAL A 274 -22.85 -12.24 -5.21
C VAL A 274 -23.10 -12.91 -3.87
N TRP A 275 -23.91 -12.28 -3.05
CA TRP A 275 -24.44 -12.90 -1.85
C TRP A 275 -25.70 -13.74 -2.17
N PRO A 276 -25.90 -14.94 -1.61
CA PRO A 276 -24.96 -15.69 -0.75
C PRO A 276 -23.73 -16.19 -1.52
N PRO A 277 -22.60 -16.43 -0.81
CA PRO A 277 -21.37 -16.91 -1.43
C PRO A 277 -21.58 -18.28 -2.09
N ARG A 278 -20.86 -18.53 -3.18
CA ARG A 278 -20.90 -19.83 -3.85
C ARG A 278 -20.25 -20.90 -2.98
N PRO A 279 -20.73 -22.14 -3.03
CA PRO A 279 -20.09 -23.27 -2.37
C PRO A 279 -18.62 -23.40 -2.81
N LYS A 280 -17.78 -23.91 -1.91
CA LYS A 280 -16.37 -24.18 -2.21
C LYS A 280 -16.25 -25.17 -3.36
N PRO A 281 -15.52 -24.83 -4.44
CA PRO A 281 -15.26 -25.76 -5.53
C PRO A 281 -14.48 -26.99 -5.04
N LYS A 282 -14.81 -28.17 -5.60
CA LYS A 282 -14.07 -29.40 -5.31
C LYS A 282 -12.59 -29.24 -5.67
N GLY A 283 -11.71 -29.67 -4.77
CA GLY A 283 -10.26 -29.63 -4.98
C GLY A 283 -9.59 -28.30 -4.56
N LEU A 284 -10.35 -27.26 -4.15
CA LEU A 284 -9.75 -26.10 -3.50
C LEU A 284 -9.59 -26.35 -2.00
N PRO A 285 -8.47 -25.93 -1.37
CA PRO A 285 -8.36 -25.87 0.08
C PRO A 285 -9.35 -24.85 0.66
N GLN A 286 -9.67 -24.96 1.94
CA GLN A 286 -10.48 -23.93 2.63
C GLN A 286 -9.69 -22.63 2.70
N VAL A 287 -8.40 -22.76 3.05
CA VAL A 287 -7.42 -21.68 3.12
C VAL A 287 -6.08 -22.16 2.58
N TRP A 288 -5.25 -21.25 2.08
CA TRP A 288 -3.92 -21.58 1.58
C TRP A 288 -2.91 -20.47 1.83
N MET A 289 -1.62 -20.85 1.77
CA MET A 289 -0.48 -19.94 1.76
C MET A 289 0.50 -20.34 0.66
N ASN A 290 0.91 -19.40 -0.18
CA ASN A 290 1.96 -19.55 -1.17
C ASN A 290 3.27 -19.03 -0.63
N PHE A 291 4.37 -19.71 -0.93
CA PHE A 291 5.74 -19.31 -0.64
C PHE A 291 6.46 -19.07 -1.96
N GLU A 292 6.87 -17.85 -2.20
CA GLU A 292 7.62 -17.44 -3.37
C GLU A 292 9.11 -17.56 -3.07
N LEU A 293 9.84 -18.29 -3.93
CA LEU A 293 11.21 -18.69 -3.72
C LEU A 293 12.11 -18.09 -4.78
N GLY A 294 13.27 -17.60 -4.38
CA GLY A 294 14.32 -17.16 -5.29
C GLY A 294 15.67 -17.74 -4.89
N ALA A 295 16.46 -18.18 -5.89
CA ALA A 295 17.82 -18.72 -5.70
C ALA A 295 18.72 -18.38 -6.89
N GLU A 296 20.04 -18.40 -6.68
CA GLU A 296 21.04 -18.18 -7.73
C GLU A 296 21.36 -19.46 -8.50
N THR A 297 21.19 -20.62 -7.87
CA THR A 297 21.40 -21.94 -8.49
C THR A 297 20.19 -22.85 -8.32
N GLN A 298 20.10 -23.87 -9.15
CA GLN A 298 19.06 -24.90 -9.04
C GLN A 298 19.22 -25.73 -7.75
N GLU A 299 20.46 -25.99 -7.34
CA GLU A 299 20.78 -26.72 -6.12
C GLU A 299 20.28 -25.97 -4.87
N GLU A 300 20.52 -24.66 -4.80
CA GLU A 300 19.99 -23.81 -3.71
C GLU A 300 18.45 -23.87 -3.67
N LEU A 301 17.81 -23.78 -4.82
CA LEU A 301 16.34 -23.84 -4.92
C LEU A 301 15.80 -25.18 -4.37
N GLU A 302 16.42 -26.30 -4.73
CA GLU A 302 16.03 -27.63 -4.23
C GLU A 302 16.26 -27.77 -2.70
N ILE A 303 17.33 -27.19 -2.16
CA ILE A 303 17.57 -27.16 -0.72
C ILE A 303 16.46 -26.38 -0.01
N ILE A 304 16.10 -25.20 -0.52
CA ILE A 304 15.01 -24.37 0.03
C ILE A 304 13.68 -25.15 0.02
N LYS A 305 13.34 -25.77 -1.12
CA LYS A 305 12.12 -26.59 -1.26
C LYS A 305 12.08 -27.76 -0.29
N LYS A 306 13.21 -28.48 -0.14
CA LYS A 306 13.32 -29.58 0.80
C LYS A 306 13.08 -29.11 2.24
N LYS A 307 13.64 -27.96 2.61
CA LYS A 307 13.46 -27.39 3.94
C LYS A 307 11.99 -27.00 4.21
N ILE A 308 11.29 -26.39 3.23
CA ILE A 308 9.87 -26.07 3.37
C ILE A 308 9.02 -27.34 3.49
N ARG A 309 9.32 -28.38 2.69
CA ARG A 309 8.59 -29.66 2.78
C ARG A 309 8.85 -30.39 4.11
N SER A 310 10.03 -30.29 4.69
CA SER A 310 10.28 -30.87 6.01
C SER A 310 9.44 -30.21 7.12
N VAL A 311 9.18 -28.91 7.00
CA VAL A 311 8.22 -28.22 7.89
C VAL A 311 6.80 -28.76 7.68
N LEU A 312 6.37 -28.89 6.42
CA LEU A 312 5.05 -29.46 6.10
C LEU A 312 4.90 -30.87 6.71
N GLU A 313 5.85 -31.76 6.46
CA GLU A 313 5.83 -33.14 6.97
C GLU A 313 5.79 -33.19 8.51
N LYS A 314 6.49 -32.31 9.20
CA LYS A 314 6.45 -32.17 10.65
C LYS A 314 5.03 -31.90 11.15
N TYR A 315 4.39 -30.90 10.59
CA TYR A 315 3.04 -30.49 11.02
C TYR A 315 1.92 -31.41 10.50
N GLN A 316 2.13 -32.11 9.38
CA GLN A 316 1.22 -33.16 8.92
C GLN A 316 1.13 -34.33 9.91
N LYS A 317 2.22 -34.67 10.57
CA LYS A 317 2.24 -35.70 11.63
C LYS A 317 1.41 -35.27 12.86
N GLU A 318 1.35 -33.96 13.12
CA GLU A 318 0.62 -33.39 14.26
C GLU A 318 -0.86 -33.17 13.94
N TYR A 319 -1.15 -32.59 12.76
CA TYR A 319 -2.48 -32.12 12.41
C TYR A 319 -3.29 -33.11 11.52
N GLY A 320 -2.62 -34.07 10.88
CA GLY A 320 -3.19 -34.93 9.82
C GLY A 320 -3.09 -34.32 8.44
N GLU A 321 -2.91 -35.17 7.42
CA GLU A 321 -2.80 -34.75 6.01
C GLU A 321 -4.12 -34.15 5.47
N GLU A 322 -5.26 -34.49 6.06
CA GLU A 322 -6.56 -33.91 5.72
C GLU A 322 -6.70 -32.45 6.16
N ASN A 323 -5.96 -32.02 7.18
CA ASN A 323 -5.98 -30.67 7.72
C ASN A 323 -4.87 -29.77 7.16
N LEU A 324 -3.73 -30.34 6.77
CA LEU A 324 -2.59 -29.60 6.20
C LEU A 324 -1.94 -30.43 5.09
N PHE A 325 -1.76 -29.86 3.90
CA PHE A 325 -1.20 -30.57 2.73
C PHE A 325 -0.47 -29.64 1.76
N GLU A 326 0.44 -30.19 0.94
CA GLU A 326 1.02 -29.46 -0.17
C GLU A 326 -0.05 -29.25 -1.26
N TRP A 327 -0.37 -28.00 -1.56
CA TRP A 327 -1.35 -27.67 -2.59
C TRP A 327 -0.66 -27.38 -3.92
N LYS A 328 -0.96 -28.17 -4.95
CA LYS A 328 -0.39 -27.99 -6.29
C LYS A 328 -1.07 -26.86 -7.05
N LEU A 329 -0.30 -25.84 -7.37
CA LEU A 329 -0.71 -24.63 -8.10
C LEU A 329 -0.28 -24.66 -9.56
N ASP A 330 -0.96 -23.88 -10.42
CA ASP A 330 -0.43 -23.52 -11.73
C ASP A 330 0.67 -22.45 -11.58
N ILE A 331 1.89 -22.94 -11.39
CA ILE A 331 3.07 -22.14 -11.07
C ILE A 331 3.37 -21.10 -12.14
N LYS A 332 3.14 -21.41 -13.43
CA LYS A 332 3.48 -20.51 -14.54
C LYS A 332 2.73 -19.18 -14.47
N GLN A 333 1.44 -19.21 -14.12
CA GLN A 333 0.64 -17.99 -13.98
C GLN A 333 1.05 -17.16 -12.77
N ILE A 334 1.48 -17.79 -11.69
CA ILE A 334 1.91 -17.11 -10.46
C ILE A 334 3.26 -16.44 -10.68
N ILE A 335 4.28 -17.17 -11.16
CA ILE A 335 5.60 -16.61 -11.43
C ILE A 335 5.53 -15.43 -12.40
N ALA A 336 4.69 -15.50 -13.43
CA ALA A 336 4.52 -14.39 -14.35
C ALA A 336 3.98 -13.12 -13.68
N ARG A 337 3.22 -13.25 -12.58
CA ARG A 337 2.72 -12.10 -11.81
C ARG A 337 3.79 -11.49 -10.91
N LEU A 338 4.70 -12.31 -10.38
CA LEU A 338 5.75 -11.91 -9.44
C LEU A 338 6.89 -11.13 -10.10
N THR A 339 6.98 -11.19 -11.40
CA THR A 339 8.09 -10.62 -12.17
C THR A 339 7.74 -9.36 -12.94
N LYS A 340 6.45 -9.02 -13.01
CA LYS A 340 5.95 -7.88 -13.78
C LYS A 340 4.89 -7.12 -13.00
N PRO A 341 4.79 -5.80 -13.18
CA PRO A 341 3.62 -5.06 -12.74
C PRO A 341 2.36 -5.72 -13.30
N ASN A 342 1.39 -6.02 -12.44
CA ASN A 342 0.22 -6.80 -12.82
C ASN A 342 -1.10 -6.05 -12.61
N ARG A 343 -2.21 -6.64 -13.07
CA ARG A 343 -3.57 -6.08 -13.00
C ARG A 343 -4.44 -6.77 -11.95
N ILE A 344 -3.89 -7.18 -10.82
CA ILE A 344 -4.64 -7.99 -9.83
C ILE A 344 -5.94 -7.31 -9.37
N SER A 345 -5.93 -6.00 -9.20
CA SER A 345 -7.13 -5.24 -8.75
C SER A 345 -8.26 -5.20 -9.79
N VAL A 346 -7.96 -5.37 -11.07
CA VAL A 346 -8.95 -5.27 -12.16
C VAL A 346 -10.06 -6.33 -12.09
N PRO A 347 -9.78 -7.60 -11.74
CA PRO A 347 -10.84 -8.60 -11.59
C PRO A 347 -11.89 -8.27 -10.54
N TYR A 348 -11.51 -7.56 -9.48
CA TYR A 348 -12.46 -7.15 -8.43
C TYR A 348 -13.39 -6.03 -8.89
N ALA A 349 -12.92 -5.11 -9.72
CA ALA A 349 -13.70 -3.98 -10.22
C ALA A 349 -14.88 -4.37 -11.13
N GLY A 350 -14.93 -5.62 -11.60
CA GLY A 350 -16.02 -6.14 -12.43
C GLY A 350 -17.25 -6.65 -11.65
N HIS A 351 -17.22 -6.61 -10.32
CA HIS A 351 -18.30 -7.08 -9.48
C HIS A 351 -19.32 -5.98 -9.16
N LYS A 352 -20.61 -6.34 -9.07
CA LYS A 352 -21.72 -5.54 -8.49
C LYS A 352 -21.50 -4.00 -8.59
N GLY A 353 -21.46 -3.42 -9.76
CA GLY A 353 -21.26 -1.96 -9.91
C GLY A 353 -19.82 -1.48 -9.65
N GLY A 354 -18.89 -2.35 -9.32
CA GLY A 354 -17.45 -2.08 -9.25
C GLY A 354 -16.96 -1.46 -7.94
N GLY A 355 -17.75 -1.49 -6.87
CA GLY A 355 -17.31 -1.05 -5.54
C GLY A 355 -16.40 -2.09 -4.88
N LEU A 356 -15.34 -1.58 -4.28
CA LEU A 356 -14.31 -2.38 -3.63
C LEU A 356 -13.78 -1.63 -2.42
N LEU A 357 -13.75 -2.28 -1.25
CA LEU A 357 -13.09 -1.77 -0.05
C LEU A 357 -12.15 -2.84 0.52
N PHE A 358 -10.89 -2.47 0.75
CA PHE A 358 -9.91 -3.26 1.48
C PHE A 358 -9.82 -2.76 2.92
N ILE A 359 -10.40 -3.50 3.86
CA ILE A 359 -10.31 -3.22 5.28
C ILE A 359 -9.05 -3.90 5.80
N THR A 360 -7.89 -3.26 5.63
CA THR A 360 -6.58 -3.91 5.78
C THR A 360 -5.90 -3.57 7.09
N TRP A 361 -5.32 -4.60 7.76
CA TRP A 361 -4.77 -4.52 9.10
C TRP A 361 -3.41 -5.19 9.22
N TYR A 362 -2.49 -4.56 9.94
CA TYR A 362 -1.37 -5.26 10.54
C TYR A 362 -1.85 -5.94 11.82
N VAL A 363 -1.57 -7.23 11.96
CA VAL A 363 -1.95 -8.05 13.11
C VAL A 363 -0.73 -8.87 13.56
N PRO A 364 -0.61 -9.25 14.84
CA PRO A 364 0.40 -10.20 15.25
C PRO A 364 0.19 -11.52 14.48
N TRP A 365 1.24 -12.09 13.90
CA TRP A 365 1.09 -13.28 13.04
C TRP A 365 0.34 -14.43 13.72
N LYS A 366 0.70 -14.74 14.96
CA LYS A 366 0.08 -15.86 15.70
C LYS A 366 -1.43 -15.71 15.89
N GLU A 367 -1.93 -14.51 15.92
CA GLU A 367 -3.34 -14.18 16.12
C GLU A 367 -4.10 -14.05 14.80
N SER A 368 -3.41 -14.14 13.65
CA SER A 368 -4.00 -13.91 12.32
C SER A 368 -5.20 -14.81 12.01
N ALA A 369 -5.22 -16.06 12.51
CA ALA A 369 -6.36 -16.97 12.35
C ALA A 369 -7.63 -16.44 13.03
N GLU A 370 -7.52 -15.93 14.26
CA GLU A 370 -8.63 -15.38 15.01
C GLU A 370 -9.18 -14.11 14.34
N PHE A 371 -8.29 -13.18 13.95
CA PHE A 371 -8.66 -11.99 13.19
C PHE A 371 -9.37 -12.33 11.87
N ALA A 372 -8.87 -13.34 11.12
CA ALA A 372 -9.48 -13.79 9.88
C ALA A 372 -10.88 -14.36 10.09
N LYS A 373 -11.06 -15.21 11.08
CA LYS A 373 -12.37 -15.79 11.43
C LYS A 373 -13.38 -14.74 11.89
N ILE A 374 -12.94 -13.73 12.64
CA ILE A 374 -13.80 -12.61 13.04
C ILE A 374 -14.21 -11.80 11.81
N ALA A 375 -13.25 -11.48 10.92
CA ALA A 375 -13.55 -10.78 9.67
C ALA A 375 -14.59 -11.54 8.83
N GLU A 376 -14.40 -12.84 8.64
CA GLU A 376 -15.36 -13.70 7.92
C GLU A 376 -16.76 -13.64 8.52
N ARG A 377 -16.91 -13.83 9.84
CA ARG A 377 -18.19 -13.73 10.54
C ARG A 377 -18.87 -12.36 10.42
N LEU A 378 -18.09 -11.28 10.54
CA LEU A 378 -18.62 -9.93 10.38
C LEU A 378 -19.10 -9.66 8.96
N MET A 379 -18.32 -10.07 7.95
CA MET A 379 -18.74 -9.93 6.55
C MET A 379 -20.01 -10.71 6.27
N GLU A 380 -20.17 -11.93 6.78
CA GLU A 380 -21.40 -12.72 6.67
C GLU A 380 -22.59 -12.07 7.39
N LYS A 381 -22.39 -11.53 8.60
CA LYS A 381 -23.40 -10.77 9.37
C LYS A 381 -23.98 -9.63 8.52
N TYR A 382 -23.13 -8.91 7.78
CA TYR A 382 -23.53 -7.81 6.89
C TYR A 382 -23.93 -8.26 5.48
N LYS A 383 -23.97 -9.59 5.23
CA LYS A 383 -24.33 -10.22 3.94
C LYS A 383 -23.36 -9.85 2.81
N PHE A 384 -22.08 -9.76 3.12
CA PHE A 384 -20.98 -9.72 2.16
C PHE A 384 -20.26 -11.06 2.11
N SER A 385 -19.76 -11.41 0.94
CA SER A 385 -18.93 -12.60 0.79
C SER A 385 -17.64 -12.47 1.57
N PRO A 386 -17.26 -13.45 2.41
CA PRO A 386 -16.15 -13.35 3.34
C PRO A 386 -14.81 -13.58 2.64
N VAL A 387 -14.44 -12.68 1.74
CA VAL A 387 -13.17 -12.73 1.01
C VAL A 387 -12.05 -12.21 1.88
N VAL A 388 -11.11 -13.07 2.25
CA VAL A 388 -9.97 -12.73 3.11
C VAL A 388 -8.67 -13.11 2.45
N TRP A 389 -7.72 -12.17 2.44
CA TRP A 389 -6.33 -12.35 2.05
C TRP A 389 -5.43 -12.12 3.26
N LEU A 390 -4.32 -12.86 3.33
CA LEU A 390 -3.33 -12.76 4.40
C LEU A 390 -1.92 -12.89 3.81
N ALA A 391 -0.97 -12.07 4.29
CA ALA A 391 0.44 -12.21 4.00
C ALA A 391 1.30 -12.08 5.25
N GLY A 392 2.41 -12.79 5.28
CA GLY A 392 3.45 -12.61 6.29
C GLY A 392 4.40 -11.47 5.89
N ILE A 393 4.67 -10.57 6.83
CA ILE A 393 5.55 -9.43 6.65
C ILE A 393 6.73 -9.57 7.59
N ASP A 394 7.94 -9.16 7.14
CA ASP A 394 9.15 -9.13 7.96
C ASP A 394 9.33 -10.46 8.72
N HIS A 395 9.58 -11.53 7.94
CA HIS A 395 9.80 -12.90 8.42
C HIS A 395 8.68 -13.46 9.32
N GLY A 396 7.45 -13.00 9.14
CA GLY A 396 6.30 -13.41 9.94
C GLY A 396 6.21 -12.74 11.31
N ARG A 397 6.88 -11.60 11.50
CA ARG A 397 6.73 -10.80 12.72
C ARG A 397 5.31 -10.27 12.81
N GLN A 398 4.74 -9.82 11.71
CA GLN A 398 3.34 -9.44 11.58
C GLN A 398 2.67 -10.06 10.36
N GLY A 399 1.35 -10.22 10.45
CA GLY A 399 0.46 -10.50 9.33
C GLY A 399 -0.11 -9.22 8.75
N LEU A 400 -0.26 -9.16 7.43
CA LEU A 400 -1.09 -8.18 6.76
C LEU A 400 -2.39 -8.88 6.35
N LEU A 401 -3.43 -8.67 7.11
CA LEU A 401 -4.76 -9.25 6.89
C LEU A 401 -5.64 -8.28 6.11
N MET A 402 -6.29 -8.76 5.05
CA MET A 402 -7.11 -7.92 4.18
C MET A 402 -8.46 -8.56 3.89
N PRO A 403 -9.50 -8.30 4.69
CA PRO A 403 -10.89 -8.47 4.29
C PRO A 403 -11.21 -7.60 3.08
N ILE A 404 -11.82 -8.21 2.05
CA ILE A 404 -12.12 -7.57 0.76
C ILE A 404 -13.63 -7.51 0.59
N VAL A 405 -14.19 -6.31 0.71
CA VAL A 405 -15.63 -6.08 0.57
C VAL A 405 -15.95 -5.67 -0.86
N LEU A 406 -16.79 -6.47 -1.52
CA LEU A 406 -17.29 -6.22 -2.88
C LEU A 406 -18.74 -5.74 -2.77
N PHE A 407 -19.04 -4.54 -3.25
CA PHE A 407 -20.37 -3.92 -3.09
C PHE A 407 -20.76 -3.05 -4.29
N ASP A 408 -22.03 -2.66 -4.38
CA ASP A 408 -22.49 -1.67 -5.33
C ASP A 408 -22.46 -0.27 -4.70
N PRO A 409 -21.52 0.62 -5.10
CA PRO A 409 -21.43 1.96 -4.52
C PRO A 409 -22.59 2.90 -4.92
N LYS A 410 -23.44 2.45 -5.82
CA LYS A 410 -24.68 3.18 -6.22
C LYS A 410 -25.90 2.75 -5.40
N ASP A 411 -25.81 1.64 -4.69
CA ASP A 411 -26.84 1.20 -3.76
C ASP A 411 -26.61 1.83 -2.37
N PRO A 412 -27.45 2.78 -1.93
CA PRO A 412 -27.28 3.45 -0.63
C PRO A 412 -27.33 2.48 0.55
N GLN A 413 -28.09 1.38 0.44
CA GLN A 413 -28.19 0.40 1.50
C GLN A 413 -26.92 -0.45 1.62
N GLU A 414 -26.32 -0.83 0.49
CA GLU A 414 -25.02 -1.52 0.51
C GLU A 414 -23.93 -0.59 1.04
N PHE A 415 -23.91 0.68 0.63
CA PHE A 415 -22.95 1.67 1.11
C PHE A 415 -23.03 1.83 2.64
N GLU A 416 -24.23 2.00 3.22
CA GLU A 416 -24.43 2.09 4.66
C GLU A 416 -23.96 0.81 5.40
N LYS A 417 -24.21 -0.37 4.84
CA LYS A 417 -23.72 -1.64 5.40
C LYS A 417 -22.20 -1.72 5.41
N VAL A 418 -21.54 -1.22 4.35
CA VAL A 418 -20.07 -1.18 4.28
C VAL A 418 -19.51 -0.25 5.35
N GLU A 419 -20.08 0.93 5.56
CA GLU A 419 -19.66 1.85 6.62
C GLU A 419 -19.80 1.24 8.02
N ARG A 420 -20.93 0.59 8.28
CA ARG A 420 -21.17 -0.11 9.55
C ARG A 420 -20.20 -1.27 9.76
N LEU A 421 -19.97 -2.08 8.73
CA LEU A 421 -19.01 -3.18 8.78
C LEU A 421 -17.59 -2.68 9.06
N ASP A 422 -17.15 -1.62 8.35
CA ASP A 422 -15.82 -1.01 8.54
C ASP A 422 -15.66 -0.46 9.97
N THR A 423 -16.69 0.19 10.50
CA THR A 423 -16.69 0.73 11.87
C THR A 423 -16.62 -0.39 12.91
N GLU A 424 -17.53 -1.39 12.85
CA GLU A 424 -17.56 -2.48 13.82
C GLU A 424 -16.29 -3.33 13.79
N MET A 425 -15.77 -3.61 12.59
CA MET A 425 -14.52 -4.35 12.44
C MET A 425 -13.34 -3.55 13.01
N THR A 426 -13.33 -2.23 12.80
CA THR A 426 -12.30 -1.34 13.33
C THR A 426 -12.28 -1.32 14.85
N GLU A 427 -13.44 -1.21 15.49
CA GLU A 427 -13.54 -1.23 16.96
C GLU A 427 -13.01 -2.54 17.53
N ILE A 428 -13.47 -3.68 16.99
CA ILE A 428 -13.06 -5.01 17.45
C ILE A 428 -11.55 -5.22 17.23
N PHE A 429 -11.05 -4.91 16.05
CA PHE A 429 -9.65 -5.17 15.71
C PHE A 429 -8.68 -4.28 16.49
N LEU A 430 -9.07 -3.03 16.79
CA LEU A 430 -8.28 -2.17 17.69
C LEU A 430 -8.24 -2.70 19.12
N ASP A 431 -9.33 -3.28 19.62
CA ASP A 431 -9.37 -3.88 20.96
C ASP A 431 -8.55 -5.18 21.05
N MET A 432 -8.38 -5.88 19.93
CA MET A 432 -7.50 -7.02 19.78
C MET A 432 -6.03 -6.67 19.52
N GLY A 433 -5.67 -5.37 19.41
CA GLY A 433 -4.30 -4.92 19.15
C GLY A 433 -3.90 -4.83 17.68
N GLY A 434 -4.84 -4.93 16.75
CA GLY A 434 -4.61 -4.70 15.32
C GLY A 434 -4.33 -3.22 15.01
N ILE A 435 -3.55 -2.95 13.96
CA ILE A 435 -3.20 -1.60 13.50
C ILE A 435 -3.66 -1.42 12.06
N PRO A 436 -4.45 -0.39 11.70
CA PRO A 436 -4.86 -0.16 10.32
C PRO A 436 -3.66 0.07 9.40
N TYR A 437 -3.63 -0.62 8.28
CA TYR A 437 -2.56 -0.51 7.28
C TYR A 437 -2.51 0.88 6.63
N ARG A 438 -3.64 1.34 6.10
CA ARG A 438 -3.83 2.68 5.50
C ARG A 438 -5.11 3.28 6.04
N PRO A 439 -5.04 4.02 7.16
CA PRO A 439 -6.24 4.50 7.82
C PRO A 439 -7.02 5.46 6.93
N ASN A 440 -8.33 5.21 6.77
CA ASN A 440 -9.22 6.21 6.21
C ASN A 440 -9.47 7.34 7.21
N ALA A 441 -9.92 8.48 6.70
CA ALA A 441 -10.06 9.69 7.52
C ALA A 441 -11.30 9.70 8.40
N MET A 442 -12.35 8.95 8.03
CA MET A 442 -13.67 9.07 8.67
C MET A 442 -13.90 8.05 9.79
N VAL A 443 -13.30 6.85 9.68
CA VAL A 443 -13.49 5.74 10.63
C VAL A 443 -12.18 5.43 11.36
N HIS A 444 -11.16 4.98 10.61
CA HIS A 444 -9.93 4.47 11.21
C HIS A 444 -9.16 5.54 11.97
N ALA A 445 -8.91 6.69 11.36
CA ALA A 445 -8.07 7.71 11.97
C ALA A 445 -8.63 8.27 13.30
N PRO A 446 -9.92 8.65 13.40
CA PRO A 446 -10.49 9.10 14.67
C PRO A 446 -10.45 8.03 15.77
N LEU A 447 -10.80 6.78 15.46
CA LEU A 447 -10.81 5.69 16.44
C LEU A 447 -9.41 5.35 16.93
N VAL A 448 -8.41 5.25 16.03
CA VAL A 448 -7.01 5.00 16.40
C VAL A 448 -6.48 6.14 17.27
N MET A 449 -6.69 7.39 16.85
CA MET A 449 -6.13 8.56 17.56
C MET A 449 -6.79 8.77 18.93
N SER A 450 -8.04 8.36 19.13
CA SER A 450 -8.70 8.40 20.44
C SER A 450 -8.05 7.40 21.42
N LYS A 451 -7.64 6.22 20.96
CA LYS A 451 -6.97 5.20 21.77
C LYS A 451 -5.46 5.48 21.94
N ALA A 452 -4.82 6.15 20.99
CA ALA A 452 -3.40 6.46 20.97
C ALA A 452 -3.10 7.94 21.34
N ALA A 453 -3.66 8.46 22.41
CA ALA A 453 -3.64 9.88 22.76
C ALA A 453 -2.23 10.49 22.85
N GLY A 454 -1.25 9.77 23.42
CA GLY A 454 0.14 10.24 23.51
C GLY A 454 0.78 10.44 22.14
N TYR A 455 0.62 9.45 21.25
CA TYR A 455 1.08 9.51 19.86
C TYR A 455 0.41 10.67 19.11
N TYR A 456 -0.91 10.78 19.21
CA TYR A 456 -1.68 11.84 18.55
C TYR A 456 -1.29 13.24 18.99
N ASN A 457 -1.06 13.43 20.30
CA ASN A 457 -0.62 14.72 20.84
C ASN A 457 0.77 15.12 20.33
N LEU A 458 1.70 14.16 20.22
CA LEU A 458 3.01 14.42 19.61
C LEU A 458 2.88 14.76 18.12
N LEU A 459 2.09 13.98 17.38
CA LEU A 459 1.87 14.21 15.94
C LEU A 459 1.25 15.60 15.68
N LYS A 460 0.30 16.05 16.50
CA LYS A 460 -0.26 17.42 16.43
C LYS A 460 0.79 18.51 16.67
N LYS A 461 1.72 18.31 17.61
CA LYS A 461 2.83 19.24 17.84
C LYS A 461 3.75 19.32 16.62
N ILE A 462 4.13 18.17 16.06
CA ILE A 462 4.95 18.10 14.83
C ILE A 462 4.22 18.81 13.67
N LYS A 463 2.95 18.50 13.47
CA LYS A 463 2.11 19.14 12.44
C LYS A 463 2.12 20.66 12.60
N LYS A 464 1.92 21.19 13.81
CA LYS A 464 1.89 22.63 14.06
C LYS A 464 3.22 23.32 13.78
N VAL A 465 4.34 22.65 14.01
CA VAL A 465 5.68 23.19 13.73
C VAL A 465 5.94 23.24 12.22
N LEU A 466 5.63 22.15 11.50
CA LEU A 466 5.91 22.05 10.06
C LEU A 466 4.87 22.77 9.19
N ASP A 467 3.62 22.81 9.64
CA ASP A 467 2.48 23.40 8.93
C ASP A 467 1.67 24.33 9.84
N PRO A 468 2.23 25.50 10.19
CA PRO A 468 1.62 26.40 11.17
C PRO A 468 0.25 26.95 10.76
N ASN A 469 -0.03 27.03 9.45
CA ASN A 469 -1.32 27.47 8.89
C ASN A 469 -2.30 26.33 8.60
N GLY A 470 -1.92 25.06 8.81
CA GLY A 470 -2.79 23.89 8.65
C GLY A 470 -3.24 23.65 7.20
N ILE A 471 -2.42 24.00 6.21
CA ILE A 471 -2.80 23.89 4.80
C ILE A 471 -2.68 22.46 4.24
N MET A 472 -1.80 21.63 4.82
CA MET A 472 -1.51 20.32 4.26
C MET A 472 -2.56 19.28 4.67
N HIS A 473 -3.33 18.84 3.70
CA HIS A 473 -4.29 17.74 3.74
C HIS A 473 -5.16 17.70 5.03
N PRO A 474 -5.90 18.77 5.35
CA PRO A 474 -6.66 18.84 6.59
C PRO A 474 -7.69 17.72 6.68
N GLY A 475 -7.86 17.16 7.89
CA GLY A 475 -8.73 16.02 8.18
C GLY A 475 -8.05 14.66 8.06
N ARG A 476 -6.96 14.53 7.31
CA ARG A 476 -6.20 13.25 7.26
C ARG A 476 -5.54 12.98 8.60
N LEU A 477 -5.49 11.70 8.99
CA LEU A 477 -4.98 11.24 10.29
C LEU A 477 -5.66 11.95 11.48
N ALA A 478 -6.92 12.38 11.30
CA ALA A 478 -7.67 13.22 12.24
C ALA A 478 -6.94 14.55 12.62
N LEU A 479 -6.00 15.02 11.78
CA LEU A 479 -5.28 16.27 11.98
C LEU A 479 -6.09 17.46 11.43
N PRO A 480 -5.96 18.66 12.06
CA PRO A 480 -6.63 19.87 11.60
C PRO A 480 -6.14 20.35 10.23
#